data_576ffeb96362fbe9cf531e552ece1a54
#
_entry.id   576ffeb96362fbe9cf531e552ece1a54
#
_cell.length_a   1.000
_cell.length_b   1.000
_cell.length_c   1.000
_cell.angle_alpha   90.00
_cell.angle_beta   90.00
_cell.angle_gamma   90.00
#
_symmetry.space_group_name_H-M   'P 1'
#
loop_
_entity.id
_entity.type
_entity.pdbx_description
1 polymer ?
#
loop_
_entity_poly.entity_id
_entity_poly.type
_entity_poly.pdbx_seq_one_letter_code
_entity_poly.pdbx_strand_id
1 'polypeptide(L)'
;MKCLLHYANFLEMAELEWFTFPLRKADRCLIQYRGFLIRERDAGKLMPSTVSEYMRSAISFYRWALSHGLLDVTTPLWRDKAVYVRFFDSVGFERTILRLTTDLSIPNKTHLGLRLEDGLLPVSAADREALLELAKTSSSQELYRMLALGFFTGMRLGSICDLKIQTLENAVEDPVAKGLFCINIGPGASPPVRTKFGVTGRVWIPKPLLDDLLEYANSLRRSKRQARATSENKYLVFLTRYGNPYCANDSEQSTSVNTEMVTFRRKGMQAGIKVASSFHFHQSRCTFATELATIALSTTDPINAIALVRDALLHKDEATSLKYIKFVTQTPAKQAAANEFTRAFMGINNADKFQP
;
A
#
# COMPACT_ATOMS: atom_id res chain seq x y z
N MET A 1 15.63 11.10 -3.35
CA MET A 1 17.08 10.94 -3.12
C MET A 1 17.61 9.54 -3.47
N LYS A 2 17.06 8.41 -2.97
CA LYS A 2 17.55 7.04 -3.29
C LYS A 2 17.64 6.71 -4.79
N CYS A 3 16.69 7.16 -5.61
CA CYS A 3 16.66 6.86 -7.05
C CYS A 3 17.82 7.52 -7.81
N LEU A 4 18.13 8.78 -7.47
CA LEU A 4 19.25 9.48 -8.10
C LEU A 4 20.60 8.97 -7.61
N LEU A 5 20.70 8.54 -6.34
CA LEU A 5 21.89 7.88 -5.83
C LEU A 5 22.17 6.56 -6.59
N HIS A 6 21.12 5.78 -6.88
CA HIS A 6 21.26 4.56 -7.68
C HIS A 6 21.76 4.87 -9.11
N TYR A 7 21.29 5.98 -9.70
CA TYR A 7 21.76 6.43 -10.99
C TYR A 7 23.22 6.90 -10.93
N ALA A 8 23.61 7.67 -9.92
CA ALA A 8 24.98 8.12 -9.72
C ALA A 8 25.96 6.94 -9.55
N ASN A 9 25.60 5.95 -8.72
CA ASN A 9 26.40 4.74 -8.56
C ASN A 9 26.56 3.95 -9.88
N PHE A 10 25.50 3.94 -10.72
CA PHE A 10 25.60 3.32 -12.04
C PHE A 10 26.59 4.07 -12.94
N LEU A 11 26.54 5.39 -12.96
CA LEU A 11 27.46 6.22 -13.74
C LEU A 11 28.92 6.00 -13.33
N GLU A 12 29.16 5.96 -12.02
CA GLU A 12 30.50 5.69 -11.46
C GLU A 12 30.99 4.29 -11.84
N MET A 13 30.16 3.26 -11.66
CA MET A 13 30.48 1.88 -12.04
C MET A 13 30.75 1.70 -13.53
N ALA A 14 30.05 2.45 -14.37
CA ALA A 14 30.15 2.37 -15.83
C ALA A 14 31.15 3.38 -16.43
N GLU A 15 31.85 4.15 -15.58
CA GLU A 15 32.78 5.22 -15.96
C GLU A 15 32.16 6.22 -16.95
N LEU A 16 30.91 6.60 -16.73
CA LEU A 16 30.14 7.49 -17.58
C LEU A 16 29.91 8.86 -16.91
N GLU A 17 30.09 9.91 -17.69
CA GLU A 17 29.73 11.24 -17.27
C GLU A 17 28.26 11.56 -17.56
N TRP A 18 27.56 12.18 -16.59
CA TRP A 18 26.14 12.48 -16.72
C TRP A 18 25.82 13.60 -17.73
N PHE A 19 26.80 14.42 -18.09
CA PHE A 19 26.66 15.58 -18.97
C PHE A 19 27.23 15.36 -20.38
N THR A 20 27.79 14.17 -20.69
CA THR A 20 28.37 13.84 -21.99
C THR A 20 27.37 13.03 -22.83
N PHE A 21 27.05 13.53 -24.03
CA PHE A 21 26.06 12.94 -24.94
C PHE A 21 26.67 12.63 -26.31
N PRO A 22 27.30 11.46 -26.51
CA PRO A 22 27.82 11.03 -27.78
C PRO A 22 26.77 11.02 -28.89
N LEU A 23 27.20 11.22 -30.14
CA LEU A 23 26.32 11.15 -31.31
C LEU A 23 25.62 9.79 -31.42
N ARG A 24 26.36 8.71 -31.13
CA ARG A 24 25.80 7.37 -31.09
C ARG A 24 24.95 7.19 -29.88
N LYS A 25 23.63 7.01 -30.09
CA LYS A 25 22.65 6.89 -29.02
C LYS A 25 22.94 5.79 -28.00
N ALA A 26 23.48 4.65 -28.47
CA ALA A 26 23.80 3.50 -27.59
C ALA A 26 24.81 3.84 -26.49
N ASP A 27 25.66 4.83 -26.72
CA ASP A 27 26.74 5.20 -25.82
C ASP A 27 26.32 6.26 -24.80
N ARG A 28 25.09 6.76 -24.92
CA ARG A 28 24.54 7.78 -24.00
C ARG A 28 24.19 7.16 -22.65
N CYS A 29 24.54 7.82 -21.57
CA CYS A 29 24.35 7.38 -20.19
C CYS A 29 22.91 6.93 -19.88
N LEU A 30 21.89 7.65 -20.33
CA LEU A 30 20.47 7.28 -20.12
C LEU A 30 20.06 6.00 -20.84
N ILE A 31 20.58 5.76 -22.06
CA ILE A 31 20.30 4.53 -22.83
C ILE A 31 20.95 3.33 -22.15
N GLN A 32 22.22 3.48 -21.73
CA GLN A 32 22.94 2.44 -21.00
C GLN A 32 22.30 2.13 -19.65
N TYR A 33 21.90 3.16 -18.91
CA TYR A 33 21.18 3.00 -17.65
C TYR A 33 19.84 2.28 -17.83
N ARG A 34 19.08 2.64 -18.87
CA ARG A 34 17.86 1.91 -19.23
C ARG A 34 18.12 0.43 -19.48
N GLY A 35 19.15 0.12 -20.24
CA GLY A 35 19.56 -1.26 -20.49
C GLY A 35 19.99 -2.01 -19.23
N PHE A 36 20.73 -1.35 -18.36
CA PHE A 36 21.13 -1.88 -17.05
C PHE A 36 19.90 -2.21 -16.19
N LEU A 37 18.98 -1.27 -16.04
CA LEU A 37 17.76 -1.46 -15.25
C LEU A 37 16.89 -2.62 -15.79
N ILE A 38 16.80 -2.79 -17.10
CA ILE A 38 16.07 -3.90 -17.71
C ILE A 38 16.74 -5.23 -17.36
N ARG A 39 18.07 -5.33 -17.44
CA ARG A 39 18.81 -6.55 -17.06
C ARG A 39 18.63 -6.89 -15.57
N GLU A 40 18.73 -5.91 -14.68
CA GLU A 40 18.52 -6.12 -13.24
C GLU A 40 17.08 -6.58 -12.91
N ARG A 41 16.09 -6.07 -13.63
CA ARG A 41 14.70 -6.54 -13.54
C ARG A 41 14.55 -7.98 -14.02
N ASP A 42 15.10 -8.29 -15.20
CA ASP A 42 14.95 -9.59 -15.82
C ASP A 42 15.75 -10.68 -15.06
N ALA A 43 16.81 -10.29 -14.37
CA ALA A 43 17.53 -11.12 -13.39
C ALA A 43 16.81 -11.24 -12.02
N GLY A 44 15.66 -10.58 -11.83
CA GLY A 44 14.89 -10.64 -10.57
C GLY A 44 15.50 -9.85 -9.41
N LYS A 45 16.55 -9.06 -9.63
CA LYS A 45 17.19 -8.25 -8.57
C LYS A 45 16.41 -6.99 -8.23
N LEU A 46 15.70 -6.42 -9.20
CA LEU A 46 14.86 -5.25 -9.03
C LEU A 46 13.42 -5.54 -9.44
N MET A 47 12.49 -5.05 -8.63
CA MET A 47 11.07 -5.12 -8.95
C MET A 47 10.73 -4.22 -10.16
N PRO A 48 9.78 -4.62 -11.04
CA PRO A 48 9.39 -3.84 -12.22
C PRO A 48 8.96 -2.40 -11.90
N SER A 49 8.26 -2.19 -10.77
CA SER A 49 7.89 -0.86 -10.29
C SER A 49 9.09 -0.01 -9.89
N THR A 50 10.09 -0.60 -9.24
CA THR A 50 11.33 0.07 -8.84
C THR A 50 12.13 0.51 -10.05
N VAL A 51 12.25 -0.36 -11.06
CA VAL A 51 12.92 -0.05 -12.32
C VAL A 51 12.26 1.11 -13.05
N SER A 52 10.93 1.09 -13.13
CA SER A 52 10.15 2.19 -13.73
C SER A 52 10.36 3.52 -12.98
N GLU A 53 10.41 3.48 -11.66
CA GLU A 53 10.62 4.65 -10.80
C GLU A 53 12.04 5.21 -10.93
N TYR A 54 13.06 4.34 -10.96
CA TYR A 54 14.44 4.74 -11.14
C TYR A 54 14.64 5.45 -12.48
N MET A 55 14.11 4.89 -13.56
CA MET A 55 14.20 5.52 -14.89
C MET A 55 13.45 6.85 -14.94
N ARG A 56 12.26 6.93 -14.34
CA ARG A 56 11.48 8.17 -14.25
C ARG A 56 12.26 9.27 -13.51
N SER A 57 12.88 8.92 -12.40
CA SER A 57 13.66 9.86 -11.60
C SER A 57 14.87 10.40 -12.36
N ALA A 58 15.59 9.56 -13.12
CA ALA A 58 16.67 9.99 -13.97
C ALA A 58 16.18 10.94 -15.07
N ILE A 59 15.10 10.61 -15.78
CA ILE A 59 14.49 11.50 -16.80
C ILE A 59 14.08 12.84 -16.19
N SER A 60 13.48 12.82 -15.00
CA SER A 60 13.07 14.06 -14.30
C SER A 60 14.26 14.93 -13.91
N PHE A 61 15.38 14.33 -13.50
CA PHE A 61 16.61 15.06 -13.25
C PHE A 61 17.12 15.78 -14.51
N TYR A 62 17.16 15.08 -15.65
CA TYR A 62 17.60 15.70 -16.89
C TYR A 62 16.65 16.77 -17.41
N ARG A 63 15.34 16.61 -17.24
CA ARG A 63 14.38 17.68 -17.54
C ARG A 63 14.63 18.92 -16.71
N TRP A 64 14.87 18.73 -15.42
CA TRP A 64 15.23 19.82 -14.51
C TRP A 64 16.56 20.48 -14.92
N ALA A 65 17.61 19.70 -15.20
CA ALA A 65 18.92 20.22 -15.59
C ALA A 65 18.85 21.01 -16.90
N LEU A 66 18.08 20.54 -17.89
CA LEU A 66 17.84 21.29 -19.14
C LEU A 66 17.08 22.60 -18.90
N SER A 67 16.04 22.57 -18.06
CA SER A 67 15.24 23.77 -17.76
C SER A 67 16.02 24.86 -16.99
N HIS A 68 17.10 24.47 -16.31
CA HIS A 68 17.98 25.38 -15.55
C HIS A 68 19.29 25.74 -16.30
N GLY A 69 19.39 25.36 -17.57
CA GLY A 69 20.58 25.69 -18.36
C GLY A 69 21.87 25.01 -17.92
N LEU A 70 21.78 23.92 -17.15
CA LEU A 70 22.96 23.15 -16.69
C LEU A 70 23.52 22.21 -17.77
N LEU A 71 22.76 22.01 -18.84
CA LEU A 71 23.15 21.19 -19.99
C LEU A 71 22.90 21.95 -21.27
N ASP A 72 23.93 22.06 -22.08
CA ASP A 72 23.83 22.55 -23.46
C ASP A 72 23.85 21.34 -24.40
N VAL A 73 22.68 20.94 -24.88
CA VAL A 73 22.53 19.72 -25.69
C VAL A 73 21.94 20.09 -27.04
N THR A 74 22.75 19.93 -28.07
CA THR A 74 22.35 20.18 -29.45
C THR A 74 21.37 19.15 -30.02
N THR A 75 21.30 17.96 -29.43
CA THR A 75 20.41 16.86 -29.86
C THR A 75 19.50 16.41 -28.73
N PRO A 76 18.21 16.13 -28.99
CA PRO A 76 17.29 15.67 -27.95
C PRO A 76 17.79 14.40 -27.25
N LEU A 77 17.74 14.37 -25.92
CA LEU A 77 18.16 13.24 -25.09
C LEU A 77 17.21 12.03 -25.24
N TRP A 78 15.94 12.31 -25.48
CA TRP A 78 14.87 11.33 -25.74
C TRP A 78 13.83 11.92 -26.70
N ARG A 79 12.86 11.10 -27.08
CA ARG A 79 11.67 11.55 -27.80
C ARG A 79 10.48 11.49 -26.86
N ASP A 80 9.78 12.59 -26.70
CA ASP A 80 8.51 12.60 -25.98
C ASP A 80 7.45 11.88 -26.84
N LYS A 81 6.65 11.05 -26.18
CA LYS A 81 5.52 10.33 -26.76
C LYS A 81 4.26 10.70 -26.03
N ALA A 82 3.23 11.05 -26.76
CA ALA A 82 1.90 11.20 -26.23
C ALA A 82 1.22 9.83 -26.17
N VAL A 83 0.79 9.42 -24.99
CA VAL A 83 0.04 8.17 -24.77
C VAL A 83 -1.33 8.54 -24.25
N TYR A 84 -2.36 8.09 -24.93
CA TYR A 84 -3.74 8.22 -24.49
C TYR A 84 -4.03 7.12 -23.46
N VAL A 85 -4.27 7.54 -22.20
CA VAL A 85 -4.67 6.62 -21.14
C VAL A 85 -6.18 6.72 -20.96
N ARG A 86 -6.87 5.65 -21.28
CA ARG A 86 -8.31 5.55 -21.05
C ARG A 86 -8.56 5.10 -19.62
N PHE A 87 -9.49 5.75 -18.96
CA PHE A 87 -9.96 5.38 -17.63
C PHE A 87 -11.45 5.69 -17.53
N PHE A 88 -12.13 5.00 -16.64
CA PHE A 88 -13.52 5.31 -16.33
C PHE A 88 -13.55 6.27 -15.14
N ASP A 89 -14.34 7.34 -15.28
CA ASP A 89 -14.56 8.27 -14.17
C ASP A 89 -15.52 7.67 -13.13
N SER A 90 -15.75 8.42 -12.04
CA SER A 90 -16.62 8.00 -10.93
C SER A 90 -18.11 7.79 -11.33
N VAL A 91 -18.47 8.27 -12.51
CA VAL A 91 -19.85 8.15 -13.06
C VAL A 91 -19.94 7.06 -14.12
N GLY A 92 -18.81 6.37 -14.42
CA GLY A 92 -18.75 5.26 -15.37
C GLY A 92 -18.50 5.68 -16.83
N PHE A 93 -18.26 6.97 -17.10
CA PHE A 93 -17.91 7.42 -18.45
C PHE A 93 -16.43 7.16 -18.75
N GLU A 94 -16.16 6.65 -19.95
CA GLU A 94 -14.80 6.51 -20.44
C GLU A 94 -14.20 7.89 -20.71
N ARG A 95 -13.09 8.19 -20.01
CA ARG A 95 -12.32 9.40 -20.21
C ARG A 95 -10.94 9.08 -20.72
N THR A 96 -10.42 9.98 -21.54
CA THR A 96 -9.07 9.84 -22.08
C THR A 96 -8.21 10.99 -21.58
N ILE A 97 -7.11 10.67 -20.91
CA ILE A 97 -6.08 11.66 -20.54
C ILE A 97 -4.88 11.48 -21.47
N LEU A 98 -4.44 12.57 -22.06
CA LEU A 98 -3.18 12.62 -22.76
C LEU A 98 -2.03 12.64 -21.74
N ARG A 99 -1.20 11.61 -21.74
CA ARG A 99 -0.02 11.51 -20.89
C ARG A 99 1.24 11.63 -21.73
N LEU A 100 2.08 12.62 -21.42
CA LEU A 100 3.41 12.69 -22.01
C LEU A 100 4.32 11.67 -21.32
N THR A 101 4.90 10.78 -22.10
CA THR A 101 5.92 9.83 -21.71
C THR A 101 7.13 9.97 -22.63
N THR A 102 8.15 9.17 -22.45
CA THR A 102 9.35 9.18 -23.28
C THR A 102 9.63 7.81 -23.87
N ASP A 103 10.40 7.75 -24.93
CA ASP A 103 10.90 6.49 -25.49
C ASP A 103 11.86 5.74 -24.55
N LEU A 104 12.39 6.43 -23.54
CA LEU A 104 13.22 5.86 -22.48
C LEU A 104 12.41 5.21 -21.35
N SER A 105 11.11 5.48 -21.25
CA SER A 105 10.27 4.91 -20.20
C SER A 105 10.33 3.39 -20.22
N ILE A 106 10.43 2.80 -19.02
CA ILE A 106 10.36 1.35 -18.84
C ILE A 106 8.97 1.03 -18.31
N PRO A 107 8.13 0.32 -19.10
CA PRO A 107 6.80 -0.06 -18.66
C PRO A 107 6.87 -0.93 -17.40
N ASN A 108 6.00 -0.65 -16.45
CA ASN A 108 5.80 -1.55 -15.33
C ASN A 108 5.07 -2.79 -15.86
N LYS A 109 5.75 -3.95 -15.86
CA LYS A 109 5.11 -5.21 -16.24
C LYS A 109 4.02 -5.51 -15.20
N THR A 110 2.77 -5.48 -15.64
CA THR A 110 1.64 -5.93 -14.82
C THR A 110 1.81 -7.40 -14.52
N HIS A 111 1.76 -7.76 -13.24
CA HIS A 111 1.70 -9.16 -12.85
C HIS A 111 0.39 -9.77 -13.34
N LEU A 112 0.49 -10.93 -13.96
CA LEU A 112 -0.69 -11.73 -14.32
C LEU A 112 -1.36 -12.24 -13.03
N GLY A 113 -2.67 -12.07 -12.93
CA GLY A 113 -3.49 -12.53 -11.81
C GLY A 113 -4.23 -11.41 -11.08
N LEU A 114 -5.22 -11.82 -10.29
CA LEU A 114 -5.95 -10.92 -9.41
C LEU A 114 -5.05 -10.53 -8.24
N ARG A 115 -4.65 -9.29 -8.21
CA ARG A 115 -3.90 -8.70 -7.10
C ARG A 115 -4.56 -7.40 -6.67
N LEU A 116 -4.63 -7.21 -5.36
CA LEU A 116 -5.18 -6.02 -4.74
C LEU A 116 -4.16 -4.88 -4.71
N GLU A 117 -4.33 -3.92 -3.81
CA GLU A 117 -3.39 -2.82 -3.65
C GLU A 117 -1.95 -3.34 -3.40
N ASP A 118 -0.97 -2.72 -4.01
CA ASP A 118 0.47 -3.07 -3.94
C ASP A 118 0.81 -4.53 -4.32
N GLY A 119 -0.13 -5.22 -5.02
CA GLY A 119 0.08 -6.60 -5.45
C GLY A 119 -0.06 -7.64 -4.33
N LEU A 120 -0.60 -7.24 -3.18
CA LEU A 120 -0.80 -8.09 -2.02
C LEU A 120 -2.12 -8.89 -2.11
N LEU A 121 -2.22 -9.95 -1.34
CA LEU A 121 -3.43 -10.75 -1.16
C LEU A 121 -3.90 -10.64 0.30
N PRO A 122 -5.22 -10.77 0.57
CA PRO A 122 -5.73 -10.79 1.93
C PRO A 122 -5.23 -12.06 2.64
N VAL A 123 -5.19 -12.01 3.96
CA VAL A 123 -4.96 -13.20 4.79
C VAL A 123 -6.31 -13.81 5.21
N SER A 124 -6.33 -15.10 5.55
CA SER A 124 -7.55 -15.76 6.06
C SER A 124 -7.93 -15.23 7.45
N ALA A 125 -9.17 -15.45 7.88
CA ALA A 125 -9.62 -15.09 9.22
C ALA A 125 -8.78 -15.77 10.31
N ALA A 126 -8.47 -17.07 10.16
CA ALA A 126 -7.62 -17.81 11.09
C ALA A 126 -6.19 -17.25 11.13
N ASP A 127 -5.62 -16.90 9.98
CA ASP A 127 -4.30 -16.27 9.91
C ASP A 127 -4.30 -14.87 10.55
N ARG A 128 -5.37 -14.09 10.38
CA ARG A 128 -5.53 -12.78 11.04
C ARG A 128 -5.50 -12.92 12.56
N GLU A 129 -6.26 -13.88 13.09
CA GLU A 129 -6.31 -14.15 14.53
C GLU A 129 -4.94 -14.59 15.05
N ALA A 130 -4.27 -15.50 14.37
CA ALA A 130 -2.92 -15.94 14.74
C ALA A 130 -1.90 -14.81 14.70
N LEU A 131 -1.96 -13.92 13.69
CA LEU A 131 -1.09 -12.76 13.59
C LEU A 131 -1.35 -11.73 14.68
N LEU A 132 -2.61 -11.47 15.03
CA LEU A 132 -2.97 -10.54 16.10
C LEU A 132 -2.57 -11.08 17.48
N GLU A 133 -2.75 -12.37 17.75
CA GLU A 133 -2.30 -13.00 18.99
C GLU A 133 -0.77 -12.97 19.12
N LEU A 134 -0.06 -13.29 18.03
CA LEU A 134 1.39 -13.15 17.97
C LEU A 134 1.82 -11.69 18.23
N ALA A 135 1.14 -10.72 17.64
CA ALA A 135 1.44 -9.30 17.83
C ALA A 135 1.23 -8.88 19.29
N LYS A 136 0.14 -9.32 19.90
CA LYS A 136 -0.21 -9.02 21.29
C LYS A 136 0.81 -9.57 22.27
N THR A 137 1.29 -10.79 22.06
CA THR A 137 2.20 -11.50 22.98
C THR A 137 3.69 -11.20 22.73
N SER A 138 4.06 -10.92 21.48
CA SER A 138 5.47 -10.91 21.05
C SER A 138 5.98 -9.61 20.46
N SER A 139 5.11 -8.60 20.25
CA SER A 139 5.49 -7.30 19.66
C SER A 139 5.37 -6.15 20.65
N SER A 140 5.70 -4.94 20.19
CA SER A 140 5.38 -3.73 20.96
C SER A 140 3.87 -3.54 21.04
N GLN A 141 3.40 -2.94 22.13
CA GLN A 141 1.99 -2.58 22.30
C GLN A 141 1.50 -1.66 21.16
N GLU A 142 2.40 -0.87 20.62
CA GLU A 142 2.11 0.04 19.51
C GLU A 142 1.89 -0.73 18.21
N LEU A 143 2.78 -1.66 17.86
CA LEU A 143 2.64 -2.45 16.64
C LEU A 143 1.37 -3.31 16.68
N TYR A 144 1.05 -3.93 17.82
CA TYR A 144 -0.21 -4.66 17.98
C TYR A 144 -1.43 -3.80 17.65
N ARG A 145 -1.54 -2.60 18.26
CA ARG A 145 -2.66 -1.68 18.04
C ARG A 145 -2.69 -1.11 16.62
N MET A 146 -1.54 -0.84 16.03
CA MET A 146 -1.46 -0.44 14.62
C MET A 146 -1.96 -1.54 13.69
N LEU A 147 -1.60 -2.81 13.94
CA LEU A 147 -2.11 -3.95 13.18
C LEU A 147 -3.61 -4.15 13.38
N ALA A 148 -4.10 -4.02 14.61
CA ALA A 148 -5.53 -4.09 14.91
C ALA A 148 -6.30 -2.98 14.15
N LEU A 149 -5.80 -1.73 14.15
CA LEU A 149 -6.37 -0.66 13.32
C LEU A 149 -6.37 -1.03 11.84
N GLY A 150 -5.27 -1.57 11.31
CA GLY A 150 -5.20 -2.01 9.93
C GLY A 150 -6.25 -3.08 9.60
N PHE A 151 -6.43 -4.09 10.46
CA PHE A 151 -7.34 -5.21 10.25
C PHE A 151 -8.82 -4.86 10.47
N PHE A 152 -9.13 -3.96 11.40
CA PHE A 152 -10.52 -3.68 11.79
C PHE A 152 -11.07 -2.35 11.29
N THR A 153 -10.24 -1.50 10.72
CA THR A 153 -10.66 -0.22 10.15
C THR A 153 -10.19 -0.01 8.71
N GLY A 154 -9.26 -0.82 8.24
CA GLY A 154 -8.64 -0.66 6.93
C GLY A 154 -7.78 0.59 6.77
N MET A 155 -7.44 1.31 7.83
CA MET A 155 -6.61 2.53 7.74
C MET A 155 -5.22 2.24 7.17
N ARG A 156 -4.69 3.19 6.40
CA ARG A 156 -3.29 3.14 5.93
C ARG A 156 -2.32 3.46 7.05
N LEU A 157 -1.12 2.88 7.00
CA LEU A 157 -0.09 3.08 8.03
C LEU A 157 0.22 4.56 8.26
N GLY A 158 0.33 5.36 7.20
CA GLY A 158 0.57 6.80 7.32
C GLY A 158 -0.51 7.53 8.14
N SER A 159 -1.79 7.18 7.93
CA SER A 159 -2.90 7.74 8.69
C SER A 159 -2.92 7.24 10.14
N ILE A 160 -2.61 5.96 10.37
CA ILE A 160 -2.48 5.38 11.72
C ILE A 160 -1.37 6.08 12.51
N CYS A 161 -0.21 6.30 11.88
CA CYS A 161 0.91 6.98 12.53
C CYS A 161 0.61 8.45 12.86
N ASP A 162 -0.30 9.07 12.12
CA ASP A 162 -0.70 10.48 12.32
C ASP A 162 -2.00 10.65 13.13
N LEU A 163 -2.54 9.56 13.67
CA LEU A 163 -3.76 9.58 14.48
C LEU A 163 -3.54 10.34 15.78
N LYS A 164 -4.42 11.28 16.10
CA LYS A 164 -4.37 12.11 17.32
C LYS A 164 -5.29 11.53 18.39
N ILE A 165 -4.97 11.75 19.66
CA ILE A 165 -5.82 11.34 20.78
C ILE A 165 -7.19 11.95 20.63
N GLN A 166 -7.28 13.26 20.39
CA GLN A 166 -8.53 13.98 20.21
C GLN A 166 -9.38 13.41 19.08
N THR A 167 -8.78 12.81 18.04
CA THR A 167 -9.54 12.13 16.97
C THR A 167 -10.31 10.92 17.53
N LEU A 168 -9.73 10.20 18.48
CA LEU A 168 -10.39 9.08 19.16
C LEU A 168 -11.45 9.57 20.16
N GLU A 169 -11.14 10.64 20.91
CA GLU A 169 -12.06 11.25 21.87
C GLU A 169 -13.30 11.84 21.19
N ASN A 170 -13.15 12.35 19.97
CA ASN A 170 -14.23 12.88 19.14
C ASN A 170 -14.99 11.80 18.37
N ALA A 171 -14.76 10.51 18.65
CA ALA A 171 -15.50 9.43 18.01
C ALA A 171 -16.98 9.47 18.35
N VAL A 172 -17.84 9.31 17.35
CA VAL A 172 -19.30 9.35 17.50
C VAL A 172 -19.85 7.97 17.15
N GLU A 173 -20.74 7.44 18.00
CA GLU A 173 -21.40 6.17 17.71
C GLU A 173 -22.26 6.28 16.46
N ASP A 174 -22.18 5.25 15.60
CA ASP A 174 -23.00 5.18 14.39
C ASP A 174 -24.48 5.02 14.78
N PRO A 175 -25.38 5.88 14.26
CA PRO A 175 -26.77 5.87 14.67
C PRO A 175 -27.53 4.59 14.28
N VAL A 176 -27.01 3.84 13.29
CA VAL A 176 -27.63 2.62 12.76
C VAL A 176 -26.98 1.37 13.33
N ALA A 177 -25.66 1.38 13.51
CA ALA A 177 -24.88 0.22 13.91
C ALA A 177 -24.32 0.40 15.33
N LYS A 178 -25.06 -0.04 16.35
CA LYS A 178 -24.64 0.03 17.76
C LYS A 178 -23.30 -0.69 17.98
N GLY A 179 -22.42 -0.04 18.75
CA GLY A 179 -21.06 -0.56 19.02
C GLY A 179 -20.05 -0.30 17.91
N LEU A 180 -20.47 0.32 16.81
CA LEU A 180 -19.61 0.85 15.77
C LEU A 180 -19.51 2.37 15.92
N PHE A 181 -18.30 2.89 15.95
CA PHE A 181 -18.02 4.32 16.07
C PHE A 181 -17.42 4.86 14.79
N CYS A 182 -17.61 6.13 14.52
CA CYS A 182 -17.02 6.86 13.40
C CYS A 182 -16.01 7.85 13.92
N ILE A 183 -14.80 7.81 13.37
CA ILE A 183 -13.77 8.85 13.54
C ILE A 183 -13.60 9.61 12.23
N ASN A 184 -13.43 10.93 12.31
CA ASN A 184 -13.16 11.76 11.15
C ASN A 184 -11.65 11.82 10.91
N ILE A 185 -11.19 11.53 9.69
CA ILE A 185 -9.78 11.64 9.31
C ILE A 185 -9.65 12.37 7.97
N GLY A 186 -8.49 12.94 7.76
CA GLY A 186 -8.19 13.74 6.57
C GLY A 186 -7.81 15.17 6.92
N PRO A 187 -7.33 15.96 5.94
CA PRO A 187 -6.95 17.36 6.17
C PRO A 187 -8.14 18.27 6.58
N GLY A 188 -9.37 17.89 6.23
CA GLY A 188 -10.59 18.60 6.65
C GLY A 188 -11.17 18.14 7.97
N ALA A 189 -10.57 17.20 8.69
CA ALA A 189 -11.00 16.78 10.01
C ALA A 189 -10.47 17.72 11.12
N SER A 190 -11.10 17.69 12.29
CA SER A 190 -10.65 18.44 13.47
C SER A 190 -10.47 17.46 14.64
N PRO A 191 -9.21 17.20 15.07
CA PRO A 191 -7.95 17.64 14.46
C PRO A 191 -7.66 16.98 13.10
N PRO A 192 -6.86 17.61 12.21
CA PRO A 192 -6.54 17.02 10.92
C PRO A 192 -5.68 15.76 11.10
N VAL A 193 -5.98 14.71 10.33
CA VAL A 193 -5.19 13.47 10.25
C VAL A 193 -4.78 13.26 8.81
N ARG A 194 -3.51 13.02 8.58
CA ARG A 194 -2.98 12.84 7.23
C ARG A 194 -3.57 11.59 6.56
N THR A 195 -3.93 11.74 5.30
CA THR A 195 -4.40 10.67 4.44
C THR A 195 -3.71 10.71 3.10
N LYS A 196 -3.53 9.57 2.48
CA LYS A 196 -3.01 9.48 1.11
C LYS A 196 -3.95 10.24 0.15
N PHE A 197 -3.38 11.12 -0.65
CA PHE A 197 -4.13 12.00 -1.59
C PHE A 197 -5.00 13.08 -0.95
N GLY A 198 -4.90 13.35 0.34
CA GLY A 198 -5.67 14.39 1.02
C GLY A 198 -7.18 14.12 1.10
N VAL A 199 -7.61 12.86 1.03
CA VAL A 199 -9.03 12.51 1.14
C VAL A 199 -9.49 12.67 2.58
N THR A 200 -10.58 13.41 2.80
CA THR A 200 -11.23 13.55 4.11
C THR A 200 -12.49 12.69 4.15
N GLY A 201 -12.72 12.02 5.27
CA GLY A 201 -13.94 11.23 5.46
C GLY A 201 -13.97 10.54 6.81
N ARG A 202 -14.95 9.63 6.95
CA ARG A 202 -15.21 8.87 8.17
C ARG A 202 -14.62 7.47 8.07
N VAL A 203 -14.06 6.99 9.16
CA VAL A 203 -13.58 5.62 9.30
C VAL A 203 -14.33 4.97 10.45
N TRP A 204 -14.84 3.77 10.21
CA TRP A 204 -15.51 2.97 11.23
C TRP A 204 -14.49 2.28 12.14
N ILE A 205 -14.74 2.34 13.43
CA ILE A 205 -13.94 1.69 14.46
C ILE A 205 -14.86 0.95 15.44
N PRO A 206 -14.67 -0.36 15.67
CA PRO A 206 -15.41 -1.10 16.69
C PRO A 206 -15.14 -0.56 18.10
N LYS A 207 -16.19 -0.48 18.94
CA LYS A 207 -16.08 0.03 20.31
C LYS A 207 -14.95 -0.61 21.12
N PRO A 208 -14.75 -1.94 21.14
CA PRO A 208 -13.67 -2.54 21.91
C PRO A 208 -12.27 -2.06 21.49
N LEU A 209 -12.07 -1.82 20.19
CA LEU A 209 -10.79 -1.29 19.69
C LEU A 209 -10.63 0.19 20.06
N LEU A 210 -11.69 0.98 19.99
CA LEU A 210 -11.68 2.38 20.42
C LEU A 210 -11.34 2.50 21.91
N ASP A 211 -11.97 1.69 22.76
CA ASP A 211 -11.73 1.67 24.19
C ASP A 211 -10.27 1.29 24.53
N ASP A 212 -9.72 0.23 23.87
CA ASP A 212 -8.31 -0.17 24.03
C ASP A 212 -7.33 0.93 23.59
N LEU A 213 -7.64 1.66 22.54
CA LEU A 213 -6.82 2.78 22.09
C LEU A 213 -6.86 3.97 23.04
N LEU A 214 -8.02 4.29 23.60
CA LEU A 214 -8.18 5.35 24.61
C LEU A 214 -7.49 4.98 25.92
N GLU A 215 -7.58 3.72 26.35
CA GLU A 215 -6.84 3.21 27.50
C GLU A 215 -5.33 3.33 27.27
N TYR A 216 -4.84 2.89 26.10
CA TYR A 216 -3.43 3.04 25.73
C TYR A 216 -3.02 4.53 25.70
N ALA A 217 -3.82 5.42 25.14
CA ALA A 217 -3.54 6.85 25.08
C ALA A 217 -3.33 7.47 26.46
N ASN A 218 -4.02 6.97 27.48
CA ASN A 218 -3.93 7.40 28.87
C ASN A 218 -2.92 6.59 29.69
N SER A 219 -2.25 5.61 29.12
CA SER A 219 -1.32 4.73 29.82
C SER A 219 -0.02 5.45 30.23
N LEU A 220 0.59 4.98 31.32
CA LEU A 220 1.91 5.44 31.77
C LEU A 220 2.98 5.24 30.70
N ARG A 221 2.87 4.18 29.90
CA ARG A 221 3.78 3.89 28.79
C ARG A 221 3.75 5.00 27.74
N ARG A 222 2.58 5.40 27.32
CA ARG A 222 2.40 6.48 26.33
C ARG A 222 2.79 7.83 26.91
N SER A 223 2.45 8.12 28.19
CA SER A 223 2.82 9.36 28.89
C SER A 223 4.34 9.55 28.97
N LYS A 224 5.11 8.48 29.28
CA LYS A 224 6.58 8.51 29.25
C LYS A 224 7.15 8.87 27.88
N ARG A 225 6.52 8.48 26.81
CA ARG A 225 6.93 8.82 25.43
C ARG A 225 6.54 10.25 25.08
N GLN A 226 5.35 10.69 25.51
CA GLN A 226 4.89 12.07 25.35
C GLN A 226 5.82 13.08 26.04
N ALA A 227 6.36 12.76 27.20
CA ALA A 227 7.30 13.62 27.93
C ALA A 227 8.61 13.89 27.12
N ARG A 228 8.93 13.02 26.18
CA ARG A 228 10.09 13.14 25.28
C ARG A 228 9.75 13.75 23.92
N ALA A 229 8.46 13.91 23.63
CA ALA A 229 7.99 14.37 22.33
C ALA A 229 8.09 15.90 22.21
N THR A 230 8.31 16.37 20.99
CA THR A 230 8.20 17.80 20.67
C THR A 230 6.76 18.28 20.85
N SER A 231 6.56 19.60 20.99
CA SER A 231 5.22 20.19 21.15
C SER A 231 4.24 19.77 20.08
N GLU A 232 4.71 19.61 18.84
CA GLU A 232 3.89 19.21 17.68
C GLU A 232 3.42 17.75 17.74
N ASN A 233 4.24 16.87 18.34
CA ASN A 233 3.99 15.42 18.33
C ASN A 233 3.27 14.91 19.57
N LYS A 234 3.12 15.72 20.63
CA LYS A 234 2.53 15.32 21.91
C LYS A 234 1.11 14.73 21.79
N TYR A 235 0.39 15.12 20.77
CA TYR A 235 -1.01 14.74 20.56
C TYR A 235 -1.19 13.46 19.75
N LEU A 236 -0.11 12.92 19.20
CA LEU A 236 -0.16 11.65 18.47
C LEU A 236 -0.49 10.49 19.41
N VAL A 237 -1.33 9.57 18.98
CA VAL A 237 -1.62 8.33 19.71
C VAL A 237 -0.34 7.50 19.84
N PHE A 238 0.36 7.31 18.72
CA PHE A 238 1.56 6.47 18.66
C PHE A 238 2.83 7.29 18.58
N LEU A 239 3.68 7.11 19.55
CA LEU A 239 5.02 7.69 19.62
C LEU A 239 6.06 6.57 19.75
N THR A 240 7.21 6.74 19.12
CA THR A 240 8.35 5.85 19.34
C THR A 240 8.86 5.95 20.78
N ARG A 241 9.71 5.04 21.22
CA ARG A 241 10.33 5.10 22.57
C ARG A 241 11.10 6.40 22.84
N TYR A 242 11.45 7.13 21.78
CA TYR A 242 12.18 8.40 21.88
C TYR A 242 11.26 9.63 21.81
N GLY A 243 9.94 9.46 21.70
CA GLY A 243 8.96 10.54 21.54
C GLY A 243 8.79 11.04 20.10
N ASN A 244 9.43 10.40 19.14
CA ASN A 244 9.30 10.78 17.73
C ASN A 244 8.04 10.14 17.09
N PRO A 245 7.46 10.73 16.02
CA PRO A 245 6.43 10.08 15.25
C PRO A 245 6.96 8.81 14.56
N TYR A 246 6.10 7.84 14.31
CA TYR A 246 6.47 6.62 13.59
C TYR A 246 6.69 6.84 12.10
N CYS A 247 5.97 7.78 11.48
CA CYS A 247 6.15 8.19 10.08
C CYS A 247 6.64 9.64 10.02
N ALA A 248 7.53 9.96 9.09
CA ALA A 248 7.86 11.34 8.78
C ALA A 248 6.68 12.06 8.12
N ASN A 249 6.63 13.41 8.19
CA ASN A 249 5.47 14.20 7.77
C ASN A 249 5.03 13.95 6.32
N ASP A 250 5.94 13.62 5.42
CA ASP A 250 5.62 13.42 3.99
C ASP A 250 5.75 11.96 3.54
N SER A 251 5.75 11.00 4.48
CA SER A 251 5.97 9.60 4.18
C SER A 251 4.80 8.72 4.60
N GLU A 252 4.37 7.84 3.70
CA GLU A 252 3.46 6.73 3.99
C GLU A 252 4.22 5.51 4.59
N GLN A 253 5.55 5.60 4.70
CA GLN A 253 6.41 4.52 5.18
C GLN A 253 6.98 4.87 6.55
N SER A 254 7.19 3.85 7.38
CA SER A 254 7.81 3.96 8.69
C SER A 254 8.98 3.00 8.80
N THR A 255 10.18 3.53 8.94
CA THR A 255 11.37 2.71 9.19
C THR A 255 11.23 1.93 10.51
N SER A 256 10.68 2.56 11.55
CA SER A 256 10.47 1.92 12.85
C SER A 256 9.49 0.74 12.75
N VAL A 257 8.33 0.93 12.10
CA VAL A 257 7.38 -0.17 11.88
C VAL A 257 7.99 -1.26 11.01
N ASN A 258 8.72 -0.91 9.95
CA ASN A 258 9.38 -1.90 9.09
C ASN A 258 10.39 -2.76 9.87
N THR A 259 11.17 -2.15 10.77
CA THR A 259 12.11 -2.87 11.63
C THR A 259 11.38 -3.82 12.59
N GLU A 260 10.31 -3.34 13.23
CA GLU A 260 9.49 -4.16 14.09
C GLU A 260 8.81 -5.31 13.31
N MET A 261 8.33 -5.06 12.09
CA MET A 261 7.75 -6.08 11.21
C MET A 261 8.76 -7.16 10.80
N VAL A 262 10.05 -6.82 10.62
CA VAL A 262 11.09 -7.85 10.38
C VAL A 262 11.22 -8.77 11.58
N THR A 263 11.26 -8.21 12.78
CA THR A 263 11.33 -8.98 14.05
C THR A 263 10.05 -9.80 14.26
N PHE A 264 8.89 -9.22 13.98
CA PHE A 264 7.58 -9.88 14.05
C PHE A 264 7.51 -11.12 13.14
N ARG A 265 7.91 -10.99 11.87
CA ARG A 265 7.94 -12.12 10.92
C ARG A 265 8.86 -13.24 11.42
N ARG A 266 10.06 -12.90 11.92
CA ARG A 266 10.99 -13.90 12.47
C ARG A 266 10.38 -14.66 13.65
N LYS A 267 9.74 -13.97 14.59
CA LYS A 267 9.04 -14.60 15.73
C LYS A 267 7.88 -15.46 15.29
N GLY A 268 7.10 -15.03 14.29
CA GLY A 268 6.01 -15.80 13.71
C GLY A 268 6.49 -17.10 13.06
N MET A 269 7.60 -17.05 12.33
CA MET A 269 8.21 -18.25 11.74
C MET A 269 8.68 -19.22 12.85
N GLN A 270 9.28 -18.70 13.92
CA GLN A 270 9.69 -19.51 15.08
C GLN A 270 8.51 -20.15 15.81
N ALA A 271 7.35 -19.47 15.83
CA ALA A 271 6.10 -19.98 16.38
C ALA A 271 5.32 -20.89 15.41
N GLY A 272 5.86 -21.21 14.23
CA GLY A 272 5.20 -22.08 13.23
C GLY A 272 4.06 -21.40 12.46
N ILE A 273 3.89 -20.09 12.54
CA ILE A 273 2.86 -19.33 11.84
C ILE A 273 3.34 -19.05 10.41
N LYS A 274 2.96 -19.94 9.48
CA LYS A 274 3.45 -19.90 8.08
C LYS A 274 3.21 -18.56 7.38
N VAL A 275 2.04 -17.97 7.56
CA VAL A 275 1.66 -16.68 6.94
C VAL A 275 2.57 -15.54 7.38
N ALA A 276 3.14 -15.60 8.57
CA ALA A 276 4.01 -14.53 9.09
C ALA A 276 5.25 -14.30 8.21
N SER A 277 5.77 -15.31 7.54
CA SER A 277 6.99 -15.23 6.72
C SER A 277 6.90 -14.17 5.61
N SER A 278 5.73 -14.03 5.00
CA SER A 278 5.45 -13.11 3.88
C SER A 278 4.48 -11.99 4.25
N PHE A 279 4.10 -11.89 5.52
CA PHE A 279 3.12 -10.89 5.95
C PHE A 279 3.69 -9.48 5.92
N HIS A 280 2.98 -8.58 5.25
CA HIS A 280 3.26 -7.15 5.17
C HIS A 280 2.14 -6.37 5.87
N PHE A 281 2.49 -5.25 6.51
CA PHE A 281 1.51 -4.42 7.23
C PHE A 281 0.27 -4.07 6.38
N HIS A 282 0.48 -3.72 5.11
CA HIS A 282 -0.62 -3.33 4.21
C HIS A 282 -1.60 -4.47 3.88
N GLN A 283 -1.23 -5.74 4.11
CA GLN A 283 -2.16 -6.86 3.96
C GLN A 283 -3.31 -6.81 4.97
N SER A 284 -3.12 -6.17 6.15
CA SER A 284 -4.21 -5.95 7.10
C SER A 284 -5.35 -5.15 6.48
N ARG A 285 -5.02 -4.08 5.74
CA ARG A 285 -6.00 -3.29 4.99
C ARG A 285 -6.62 -4.08 3.83
N CYS A 286 -5.84 -4.86 3.09
CA CYS A 286 -6.35 -5.72 2.02
C CYS A 286 -7.36 -6.73 2.56
N THR A 287 -7.09 -7.30 3.75
CA THR A 287 -7.99 -8.25 4.43
C THR A 287 -9.30 -7.57 4.82
N PHE A 288 -9.24 -6.43 5.52
CA PHE A 288 -10.43 -5.64 5.88
C PHE A 288 -11.27 -5.29 4.64
N ALA A 289 -10.62 -4.79 3.59
CA ALA A 289 -11.31 -4.39 2.36
C ALA A 289 -11.99 -5.56 1.65
N THR A 290 -11.38 -6.74 1.68
CA THR A 290 -11.94 -7.96 1.09
C THR A 290 -13.12 -8.48 1.91
N GLU A 291 -13.02 -8.48 3.25
CA GLU A 291 -14.11 -8.85 4.15
C GLU A 291 -15.30 -7.89 3.99
N LEU A 292 -15.03 -6.57 3.98
CA LEU A 292 -16.07 -5.57 3.75
C LEU A 292 -16.74 -5.73 2.38
N ALA A 293 -15.97 -5.99 1.32
CA ALA A 293 -16.50 -6.25 -0.01
C ALA A 293 -17.39 -7.51 -0.04
N THR A 294 -17.01 -8.56 0.69
CA THR A 294 -17.82 -9.79 0.82
C THR A 294 -19.16 -9.50 1.52
N ILE A 295 -19.13 -8.77 2.63
CA ILE A 295 -20.34 -8.37 3.36
C ILE A 295 -21.22 -7.46 2.47
N ALA A 296 -20.63 -6.46 1.84
CA ALA A 296 -21.37 -5.53 0.99
C ALA A 296 -22.08 -6.25 -0.17
N LEU A 297 -21.40 -7.18 -0.85
CA LEU A 297 -21.99 -7.96 -1.94
C LEU A 297 -23.08 -8.93 -1.49
N SER A 298 -23.10 -9.34 -0.21
CA SER A 298 -24.18 -10.18 0.33
C SER A 298 -25.41 -9.37 0.75
N THR A 299 -25.27 -8.04 0.93
CA THR A 299 -26.32 -7.19 1.48
C THR A 299 -26.87 -6.16 0.50
N THR A 300 -26.12 -5.85 -0.58
CA THR A 300 -26.52 -4.83 -1.55
C THR A 300 -26.03 -5.19 -2.97
N ASP A 301 -26.46 -4.41 -3.96
CA ASP A 301 -26.01 -4.56 -5.34
C ASP A 301 -24.53 -4.16 -5.52
N PRO A 302 -23.85 -4.61 -6.60
CA PRO A 302 -22.44 -4.36 -6.82
C PRO A 302 -22.05 -2.87 -6.91
N ILE A 303 -22.94 -2.00 -7.36
CA ILE A 303 -22.66 -0.55 -7.47
C ILE A 303 -22.58 0.07 -6.08
N ASN A 304 -23.56 -0.21 -5.24
CA ASN A 304 -23.59 0.25 -3.86
C ASN A 304 -22.46 -0.40 -3.03
N ALA A 305 -22.12 -1.67 -3.30
CA ALA A 305 -20.97 -2.32 -2.68
C ALA A 305 -19.65 -1.62 -3.01
N ILE A 306 -19.44 -1.18 -4.26
CA ILE A 306 -18.26 -0.39 -4.64
C ILE A 306 -18.22 0.93 -3.88
N ALA A 307 -19.34 1.65 -3.79
CA ALA A 307 -19.44 2.91 -3.08
C ALA A 307 -19.13 2.74 -1.58
N LEU A 308 -19.71 1.73 -0.93
CA LEU A 308 -19.47 1.42 0.48
C LEU A 308 -17.99 1.12 0.76
N VAL A 309 -17.36 0.29 -0.06
CA VAL A 309 -15.92 -0.04 0.07
C VAL A 309 -15.06 1.20 -0.19
N ARG A 310 -15.42 2.05 -1.17
CA ARG A 310 -14.72 3.30 -1.44
C ARG A 310 -14.73 4.22 -0.25
N ASP A 311 -15.90 4.45 0.31
CA ASP A 311 -16.11 5.41 1.40
C ASP A 311 -15.48 4.93 2.70
N ALA A 312 -15.64 3.66 3.06
CA ALA A 312 -15.04 3.07 4.26
C ALA A 312 -13.48 3.09 4.22
N LEU A 313 -12.90 2.94 3.04
CA LEU A 313 -11.45 2.91 2.86
C LEU A 313 -10.86 4.25 2.45
N LEU A 314 -11.68 5.26 2.23
CA LEU A 314 -11.26 6.56 1.71
C LEU A 314 -10.42 6.42 0.44
N HIS A 315 -10.94 5.64 -0.52
CA HIS A 315 -10.33 5.55 -1.84
C HIS A 315 -10.66 6.80 -2.65
N LYS A 316 -9.64 7.39 -3.26
CA LYS A 316 -9.84 8.53 -4.16
C LYS A 316 -10.65 8.14 -5.38
N ASP A 317 -10.41 6.93 -5.91
CA ASP A 317 -11.00 6.42 -7.15
C ASP A 317 -11.73 5.11 -6.91
N GLU A 318 -12.90 4.95 -7.48
CA GLU A 318 -13.70 3.71 -7.45
C GLU A 318 -12.98 2.51 -8.07
N ALA A 319 -12.10 2.77 -9.04
CA ALA A 319 -11.28 1.72 -9.66
C ALA A 319 -10.45 0.91 -8.66
N THR A 320 -10.06 1.51 -7.53
CA THR A 320 -9.37 0.79 -6.45
C THR A 320 -10.33 -0.13 -5.71
N SER A 321 -11.53 0.34 -5.38
CA SER A 321 -12.58 -0.45 -4.72
C SER A 321 -13.08 -1.58 -5.60
N LEU A 322 -13.22 -1.33 -6.90
CA LEU A 322 -13.61 -2.33 -7.88
C LEU A 322 -12.68 -3.54 -7.93
N LYS A 323 -11.38 -3.38 -7.60
CA LYS A 323 -10.45 -4.51 -7.51
C LYS A 323 -10.85 -5.50 -6.43
N TYR A 324 -11.31 -5.02 -5.28
CA TYR A 324 -11.78 -5.85 -4.17
C TYR A 324 -13.07 -6.58 -4.54
N ILE A 325 -14.02 -5.87 -5.14
CA ILE A 325 -15.28 -6.47 -5.63
C ILE A 325 -14.99 -7.58 -6.65
N LYS A 326 -14.16 -7.30 -7.66
CA LYS A 326 -13.76 -8.31 -8.66
C LYS A 326 -13.00 -9.48 -8.02
N PHE A 327 -12.17 -9.23 -7.02
CA PHE A 327 -11.46 -10.29 -6.31
C PHE A 327 -12.44 -11.23 -5.62
N VAL A 328 -13.39 -10.69 -4.86
CA VAL A 328 -14.41 -11.48 -4.14
C VAL A 328 -15.30 -12.27 -5.11
N THR A 329 -15.78 -11.65 -6.19
CA THR A 329 -16.70 -12.30 -7.15
C THR A 329 -16.01 -13.39 -7.98
N GLN A 330 -14.73 -13.23 -8.33
CA GLN A 330 -14.02 -14.16 -9.22
C GLN A 330 -13.29 -15.28 -8.47
N THR A 331 -12.98 -15.12 -7.18
CA THR A 331 -12.23 -16.12 -6.43
C THR A 331 -12.97 -17.44 -6.26
N PRO A 332 -14.28 -17.47 -5.89
CA PRO A 332 -15.03 -18.73 -5.78
C PRO A 332 -15.12 -19.48 -7.11
N ALA A 333 -15.39 -18.77 -8.20
CA ALA A 333 -15.47 -19.38 -9.54
C ALA A 333 -14.13 -19.99 -9.97
N LYS A 334 -13.00 -19.31 -9.69
CA LYS A 334 -11.67 -19.83 -9.97
C LYS A 334 -11.32 -21.03 -9.10
N GLN A 335 -11.69 -21.04 -7.83
CA GLN A 335 -11.50 -22.18 -6.95
C GLN A 335 -12.31 -23.40 -7.39
N ALA A 336 -13.58 -23.19 -7.76
CA ALA A 336 -14.42 -24.26 -8.30
C ALA A 336 -13.83 -24.85 -9.58
N ALA A 337 -13.45 -23.98 -10.55
CA ALA A 337 -12.82 -24.41 -11.78
C ALA A 337 -11.49 -25.15 -11.55
N ALA A 338 -10.64 -24.66 -10.64
CA ALA A 338 -9.39 -25.34 -10.29
C ALA A 338 -9.61 -26.70 -9.67
N ASN A 339 -10.61 -26.83 -8.78
CA ASN A 339 -10.97 -28.11 -8.16
C ASN A 339 -11.52 -29.09 -9.20
N GLU A 340 -12.37 -28.64 -10.11
CA GLU A 340 -12.92 -29.47 -11.18
C GLU A 340 -11.84 -29.92 -12.16
N PHE A 341 -10.94 -29.00 -12.55
CA PHE A 341 -9.80 -29.29 -13.40
C PHE A 341 -8.83 -30.29 -12.76
N THR A 342 -8.58 -30.14 -11.47
CA THR A 342 -7.72 -31.07 -10.71
C THR A 342 -8.36 -32.47 -10.62
N ARG A 343 -9.68 -32.55 -10.38
CA ARG A 343 -10.42 -33.81 -10.39
C ARG A 343 -10.35 -34.51 -11.75
N ALA A 344 -10.59 -33.75 -12.82
CA ALA A 344 -10.50 -34.26 -14.19
C ALA A 344 -9.09 -34.76 -14.53
N PHE A 345 -8.07 -33.99 -14.15
CA PHE A 345 -6.66 -34.36 -14.38
C PHE A 345 -6.24 -35.59 -13.60
N MET A 346 -6.70 -35.75 -12.35
CA MET A 346 -6.36 -36.88 -11.50
C MET A 346 -7.23 -38.13 -11.77
N GLY A 347 -8.15 -38.08 -12.75
CA GLY A 347 -9.02 -39.19 -13.10
C GLY A 347 -10.03 -39.57 -12.00
N ILE A 348 -10.25 -38.70 -11.01
CA ILE A 348 -11.22 -38.90 -9.95
C ILE A 348 -12.61 -38.53 -10.48
N ASN A 349 -13.22 -39.43 -11.24
CA ASN A 349 -14.62 -39.30 -11.61
C ASN A 349 -15.51 -39.58 -10.39
N ASN A 350 -16.50 -38.72 -10.17
CA ASN A 350 -17.48 -38.84 -9.07
C ASN A 350 -18.37 -40.08 -9.16
N ALA A 351 -18.10 -41.02 -10.07
CA ALA A 351 -18.87 -42.26 -10.25
C ALA A 351 -18.68 -43.30 -9.14
N ASP A 352 -17.59 -43.21 -8.36
CA ASP A 352 -17.26 -44.30 -7.41
C ASP A 352 -17.63 -44.01 -5.93
N LYS A 353 -18.44 -42.98 -5.66
CA LYS A 353 -18.85 -42.62 -4.29
C LYS A 353 -20.28 -42.96 -3.91
N PHE A 354 -21.06 -43.59 -4.78
CA PHE A 354 -22.42 -44.02 -4.47
C PHE A 354 -22.68 -45.43 -5.05
N GLN A 355 -22.17 -46.42 -4.40
CA GLN A 355 -22.81 -47.75 -4.37
C GLN A 355 -22.87 -48.23 -2.92
N PRO A 356 -24.04 -48.81 -2.51
CA PRO A 356 -24.44 -49.06 -1.12
C PRO A 356 -23.63 -50.12 -0.40
#